data_7a6facc17a9931c725c1f6a55e911d3a
#
_entry.id   7a6facc17a9931c725c1f6a55e911d3a
#
_cell.length_a   1.000
_cell.length_b   1.000
_cell.length_c   1.000
_cell.angle_alpha   90.00
_cell.angle_beta   90.00
_cell.angle_gamma   90.00
#
_symmetry.space_group_name_H-M   'P 1'
#
loop_
_entity.id
_entity.type
_entity.pdbx_description
1 polymer ?
#
loop_
_entity_poly.entity_id
_entity_poly.type
_entity_poly.pdbx_seq_one_letter_code
_entity_poly.pdbx_strand_id
1 'polypeptide(L)'
;EIEQLKEKNVVLSLLGASPDKIIAGKTVVGMPVLLCNETVTSGLVPPRWYNDFGSSLPFYTDVLDVKQLVRHDDLQNYDVLTRLSEQGFAEMEKFEVALAVKKAEKDAKKDDKKEEKPSEKKSETSRQTIYNVETIVPGAMFYHYITVRKPRSLEIGALLGALRRFSADPFIGGGSNRGYGEISINYDVSIDDEVVGTVKVNDNSNRKFDIDDLSGTVLSDALAEYDNYIENITAEQVAI
;
A
#
# COMPACT_ATOMS: atom_id res chain seq x y z
N GLU A 1 -30.04 -13.01 -11.55
CA GLU A 1 -29.95 -11.70 -10.88
C GLU A 1 -28.47 -11.34 -10.53
N ILE A 2 -27.74 -12.15 -9.75
CA ILE A 2 -26.32 -11.89 -9.39
C ILE A 2 -25.41 -11.88 -10.61
N GLU A 3 -25.58 -12.84 -11.54
CA GLU A 3 -24.77 -12.88 -12.77
C GLU A 3 -25.04 -11.65 -13.65
N GLN A 4 -26.29 -11.19 -13.73
CA GLN A 4 -26.62 -9.96 -14.49
C GLN A 4 -25.98 -8.70 -13.87
N LEU A 5 -25.88 -8.65 -12.52
CA LEU A 5 -25.17 -7.56 -11.84
C LEU A 5 -23.67 -7.60 -12.15
N LYS A 6 -23.05 -8.78 -12.14
CA LYS A 6 -21.64 -8.96 -12.48
C LYS A 6 -21.35 -8.65 -13.96
N GLU A 7 -22.28 -8.92 -14.86
CA GLU A 7 -22.15 -8.55 -16.28
C GLU A 7 -22.12 -7.04 -16.46
N LYS A 8 -22.94 -6.32 -15.70
CA LYS A 8 -23.03 -4.84 -15.80
C LYS A 8 -21.89 -4.13 -15.08
N ASN A 9 -21.43 -4.66 -13.94
CA ASN A 9 -20.42 -4.03 -13.10
C ASN A 9 -19.16 -4.87 -13.06
N VAL A 10 -18.12 -4.41 -13.76
CA VAL A 10 -16.83 -5.11 -13.86
C VAL A 10 -16.10 -5.19 -12.52
N VAL A 11 -16.21 -4.17 -11.68
CA VAL A 11 -15.57 -4.15 -10.35
C VAL A 11 -16.23 -5.17 -9.43
N LEU A 12 -17.57 -5.25 -9.44
CA LEU A 12 -18.31 -6.25 -8.70
C LEU A 12 -17.97 -7.68 -9.14
N SER A 13 -17.78 -7.89 -10.45
CA SER A 13 -17.37 -9.20 -10.98
C SER A 13 -15.98 -9.59 -10.50
N LEU A 14 -15.02 -8.67 -10.51
CA LEU A 14 -13.63 -8.93 -10.11
C LEU A 14 -13.48 -9.09 -8.60
N LEU A 15 -13.97 -8.14 -7.83
CA LEU A 15 -13.70 -8.04 -6.39
C LEU A 15 -14.80 -8.65 -5.53
N GLY A 16 -16.02 -8.73 -6.06
CA GLY A 16 -17.18 -9.13 -5.28
C GLY A 16 -17.67 -8.02 -4.35
N ALA A 17 -18.67 -8.31 -3.56
CA ALA A 17 -19.21 -7.40 -2.55
C ALA A 17 -19.96 -8.19 -1.44
N SER A 18 -20.21 -7.55 -0.32
CA SER A 18 -21.00 -8.12 0.78
C SER A 18 -21.94 -7.08 1.36
N PRO A 19 -22.95 -6.59 0.61
CA PRO A 19 -23.97 -5.72 1.18
C PRO A 19 -24.92 -6.54 2.07
N ASP A 20 -25.94 -7.19 1.47
CA ASP A 20 -26.89 -8.07 2.17
C ASP A 20 -26.62 -9.55 1.89
N LYS A 21 -26.03 -9.87 0.74
CA LYS A 21 -25.63 -11.21 0.31
C LYS A 21 -24.18 -11.19 -0.15
N ILE A 22 -23.43 -12.25 0.16
CA ILE A 22 -22.04 -12.39 -0.28
C ILE A 22 -22.04 -12.67 -1.80
N ILE A 23 -21.45 -11.77 -2.55
CA ILE A 23 -21.17 -11.92 -3.98
C ILE A 23 -19.67 -12.19 -4.14
N ALA A 24 -19.30 -13.42 -4.46
CA ALA A 24 -17.90 -13.79 -4.62
C ALA A 24 -17.27 -13.13 -5.86
N GLY A 25 -16.11 -12.54 -5.71
CA GLY A 25 -15.29 -12.04 -6.81
C GLY A 25 -14.58 -13.17 -7.57
N LYS A 26 -14.08 -12.85 -8.75
CA LYS A 26 -13.29 -13.77 -9.60
C LYS A 26 -11.79 -13.68 -9.31
N THR A 27 -11.33 -12.60 -8.67
CA THR A 27 -9.91 -12.32 -8.47
C THR A 27 -9.39 -12.95 -7.19
N VAL A 28 -8.23 -13.57 -7.29
CA VAL A 28 -7.42 -14.04 -6.16
C VAL A 28 -6.09 -13.33 -6.23
N VAL A 29 -5.75 -12.59 -5.19
CA VAL A 29 -4.48 -11.89 -5.05
C VAL A 29 -3.61 -12.71 -4.10
N GLY A 30 -2.45 -13.15 -4.58
CA GLY A 30 -1.46 -13.86 -3.77
C GLY A 30 -0.80 -12.92 -2.77
N MET A 31 -0.30 -13.47 -1.68
CA MET A 31 0.57 -12.73 -0.77
C MET A 31 1.93 -12.54 -1.45
N PRO A 32 2.52 -11.34 -1.45
CA PRO A 32 3.87 -11.15 -1.93
C PRO A 32 4.86 -11.92 -1.03
N VAL A 33 5.67 -12.77 -1.64
CA VAL A 33 6.68 -13.59 -0.98
C VAL A 33 8.05 -13.02 -1.29
N LEU A 34 8.81 -12.66 -0.27
CA LEU A 34 10.18 -12.17 -0.43
C LEU A 34 11.05 -13.25 -1.11
N LEU A 35 11.80 -12.87 -2.13
CA LEU A 35 12.73 -13.78 -2.81
C LEU A 35 14.06 -13.83 -2.05
N CYS A 36 14.23 -14.87 -1.24
CA CYS A 36 15.42 -15.13 -0.43
C CYS A 36 15.65 -16.64 -0.29
N ASN A 37 16.79 -17.02 0.27
CA ASN A 37 17.16 -18.44 0.42
C ASN A 37 16.09 -19.25 1.19
N GLU A 38 15.54 -18.68 2.25
CA GLU A 38 14.58 -19.36 3.11
C GLU A 38 13.25 -19.62 2.40
N THR A 39 12.73 -18.65 1.65
CA THR A 39 11.45 -18.78 0.96
C THR A 39 11.54 -19.72 -0.24
N VAL A 40 12.68 -19.72 -0.92
CA VAL A 40 12.96 -20.66 -2.02
C VAL A 40 13.13 -22.08 -1.48
N THR A 41 13.91 -22.28 -0.43
CA THR A 41 14.12 -23.59 0.20
C THR A 41 12.80 -24.15 0.76
N SER A 42 11.92 -23.30 1.25
CA SER A 42 10.59 -23.69 1.74
C SER A 42 9.59 -24.00 0.62
N GLY A 43 9.96 -23.82 -0.65
CA GLY A 43 9.08 -24.07 -1.80
C GLY A 43 7.96 -23.05 -1.97
N LEU A 44 8.05 -21.87 -1.35
CA LEU A 44 7.05 -20.81 -1.45
C LEU A 44 7.12 -20.05 -2.78
N VAL A 45 8.25 -20.13 -3.46
CA VAL A 45 8.48 -19.52 -4.77
C VAL A 45 8.68 -20.62 -5.81
N PRO A 46 7.95 -20.61 -6.94
CA PRO A 46 8.13 -21.60 -8.00
C PRO A 46 9.54 -21.53 -8.61
N PRO A 47 10.18 -22.67 -8.95
CA PRO A 47 11.57 -22.72 -9.45
C PRO A 47 11.85 -21.80 -10.65
N ARG A 48 10.89 -21.64 -11.55
CA ARG A 48 11.05 -20.78 -12.75
C ARG A 48 11.40 -19.33 -12.42
N TRP A 49 11.09 -18.85 -11.20
CA TRP A 49 11.30 -17.47 -10.81
C TRP A 49 12.63 -17.20 -10.11
N TYR A 50 13.39 -18.24 -9.79
CA TYR A 50 14.67 -18.08 -9.12
C TYR A 50 15.83 -18.88 -9.73
N ASN A 51 15.57 -19.75 -10.69
CA ASN A 51 16.62 -20.56 -11.33
C ASN A 51 17.76 -19.71 -11.91
N ASP A 52 17.44 -18.51 -12.43
CA ASP A 52 18.41 -17.63 -13.03
C ASP A 52 19.34 -16.92 -12.00
N PHE A 53 18.92 -16.90 -10.72
CA PHE A 53 19.71 -16.29 -9.64
C PHE A 53 20.74 -17.23 -9.02
N GLY A 54 20.64 -18.54 -9.28
CA GLY A 54 21.58 -19.55 -8.77
C GLY A 54 21.70 -19.52 -7.24
N SER A 55 22.94 -19.62 -6.74
CA SER A 55 23.25 -19.56 -5.29
C SER A 55 23.40 -18.14 -4.74
N SER A 56 23.02 -17.12 -5.51
CA SER A 56 23.25 -15.72 -5.17
C SER A 56 22.06 -15.03 -4.49
N LEU A 57 21.11 -15.81 -3.99
CA LEU A 57 19.97 -15.23 -3.26
C LEU A 57 20.40 -14.75 -1.86
N PRO A 58 19.91 -13.58 -1.40
CA PRO A 58 20.18 -13.10 -0.06
C PRO A 58 19.48 -13.96 1.00
N PHE A 59 19.95 -13.89 2.23
CA PHE A 59 19.19 -14.35 3.39
C PHE A 59 18.15 -13.29 3.76
N TYR A 60 17.06 -13.68 4.43
CA TYR A 60 16.02 -12.74 4.83
C TYR A 60 16.56 -11.62 5.72
N THR A 61 17.56 -11.93 6.56
CA THR A 61 18.24 -10.97 7.44
C THR A 61 18.98 -9.88 6.68
N ASP A 62 19.46 -10.18 5.47
CA ASP A 62 20.20 -9.22 4.63
C ASP A 62 19.25 -8.23 3.94
N VAL A 63 17.97 -8.58 3.89
CA VAL A 63 16.92 -7.79 3.21
C VAL A 63 16.14 -6.92 4.19
N LEU A 64 16.30 -7.14 5.49
CA LEU A 64 15.66 -6.36 6.54
C LEU A 64 16.64 -5.34 7.14
N ASP A 65 16.16 -4.12 7.34
CA ASP A 65 16.89 -3.06 8.03
C ASP A 65 16.00 -2.47 9.12
N VAL A 66 16.60 -2.08 10.24
CA VAL A 66 15.89 -1.45 11.36
C VAL A 66 16.28 0.02 11.43
N LYS A 67 15.33 0.89 11.15
CA LYS A 67 15.53 2.34 11.23
C LYS A 67 14.90 2.91 12.49
N GLN A 68 15.68 3.74 13.20
CA GLN A 68 15.14 4.53 14.27
C GLN A 68 14.56 5.83 13.72
N LEU A 69 13.29 6.04 14.01
CA LEU A 69 12.59 7.27 13.67
C LEU A 69 12.28 8.05 14.94
N VAL A 70 12.53 9.33 14.89
CA VAL A 70 12.24 10.26 15.99
C VAL A 70 11.06 11.12 15.54
N ARG A 71 9.98 11.08 16.30
CA ARG A 71 8.88 12.01 16.13
C ARG A 71 9.13 13.22 17.02
N HIS A 72 9.36 14.36 16.41
CA HIS A 72 9.32 15.64 17.09
C HIS A 72 7.87 16.11 17.17
N ASP A 73 7.55 16.79 18.26
CA ASP A 73 6.27 17.50 18.35
C ASP A 73 6.38 18.80 17.54
N ASP A 74 5.94 18.73 16.28
CA ASP A 74 6.03 19.85 15.34
C ASP A 74 5.16 21.06 15.76
N LEU A 75 4.23 20.85 16.70
CA LEU A 75 3.40 21.91 17.26
C LEU A 75 4.22 22.90 18.14
N GLN A 76 5.44 22.53 18.52
CA GLN A 76 6.36 23.43 19.22
C GLN A 76 7.19 24.31 18.29
N ASN A 77 7.16 24.09 16.97
CA ASN A 77 7.80 24.96 16.01
C ASN A 77 6.94 26.20 15.73
N TYR A 78 7.34 27.32 16.28
CA TYR A 78 6.68 28.62 16.10
C TYR A 78 6.39 28.99 14.64
N ASP A 79 7.19 28.52 13.68
CA ASP A 79 7.00 28.75 12.25
C ASP A 79 5.72 28.14 11.67
N VAL A 80 5.20 27.07 12.26
CA VAL A 80 3.93 26.47 11.86
C VAL A 80 2.76 27.30 12.40
N LEU A 81 2.92 27.86 13.61
CA LEU A 81 1.91 28.67 14.28
C LEU A 81 1.64 30.01 13.56
N THR A 82 2.67 30.58 12.91
CA THR A 82 2.54 31.82 12.13
C THR A 82 1.64 31.68 10.89
N ARG A 83 1.32 30.45 10.48
CA ARG A 83 0.43 30.17 9.35
C ARG A 83 -1.03 29.99 9.75
N LEU A 84 -1.33 29.96 11.04
CA LEU A 84 -2.69 29.88 11.55
C LEU A 84 -3.35 31.28 11.50
N SER A 85 -4.65 31.31 11.27
CA SER A 85 -5.45 32.52 11.45
C SER A 85 -5.45 32.91 12.94
N GLU A 86 -5.64 34.20 13.26
CA GLU A 86 -5.75 34.67 14.65
C GLU A 86 -6.77 33.88 15.48
N GLN A 87 -7.87 33.47 14.83
CA GLN A 87 -8.90 32.65 15.45
C GLN A 87 -8.42 31.22 15.74
N GLY A 88 -7.68 30.59 14.80
CA GLY A 88 -7.07 29.27 14.99
C GLY A 88 -6.01 29.27 16.06
N PHE A 89 -5.26 30.37 16.19
CA PHE A 89 -4.27 30.57 17.24
C PHE A 89 -4.92 30.63 18.65
N ALA A 90 -6.00 31.44 18.77
CA ALA A 90 -6.74 31.55 20.02
C ALA A 90 -7.44 30.24 20.46
N GLU A 91 -7.88 29.43 19.50
CA GLU A 91 -8.45 28.10 19.79
C GLU A 91 -7.37 27.12 20.26
N MET A 92 -6.18 27.16 19.66
CA MET A 92 -5.06 26.34 20.06
C MET A 92 -4.56 26.68 21.46
N GLU A 93 -4.45 27.97 21.78
CA GLU A 93 -4.06 28.43 23.11
C GLU A 93 -5.04 27.94 24.20
N LYS A 94 -6.36 28.01 23.92
CA LYS A 94 -7.38 27.43 24.81
C LYS A 94 -7.23 25.91 24.98
N PHE A 95 -6.87 25.22 23.92
CA PHE A 95 -6.67 23.76 23.97
C PHE A 95 -5.43 23.38 24.78
N GLU A 96 -4.32 24.13 24.64
CA GLU A 96 -3.10 23.92 25.42
C GLU A 96 -3.33 24.18 26.91
N VAL A 97 -4.03 25.23 27.25
CA VAL A 97 -4.41 25.54 28.63
C VAL A 97 -5.28 24.41 29.21
N ALA A 98 -6.26 23.92 28.44
CA ALA A 98 -7.12 22.82 28.88
C ALA A 98 -6.35 21.50 29.07
N LEU A 99 -5.35 21.24 28.22
CA LEU A 99 -4.45 20.09 28.39
C LEU A 99 -3.55 20.21 29.63
N ALA A 100 -2.99 21.40 29.86
CA ALA A 100 -2.16 21.68 31.03
C ALA A 100 -2.94 21.50 32.34
N VAL A 101 -4.18 21.98 32.41
CA VAL A 101 -5.09 21.79 33.56
C VAL A 101 -5.39 20.32 33.79
N LYS A 102 -5.76 19.57 32.75
CA LYS A 102 -6.01 18.11 32.87
C LYS A 102 -4.76 17.33 33.31
N LYS A 103 -3.58 17.78 32.92
CA LYS A 103 -2.33 17.15 33.30
C LYS A 103 -2.02 17.44 34.77
N ALA A 104 -2.20 18.70 35.23
CA ALA A 104 -2.05 19.09 36.64
C ALA A 104 -3.02 18.32 37.53
N GLU A 105 -4.27 18.15 37.15
CA GLU A 105 -5.26 17.34 37.87
C GLU A 105 -4.90 15.85 37.94
N LYS A 106 -4.27 15.30 36.94
CA LYS A 106 -3.79 13.91 36.94
C LYS A 106 -2.58 13.71 37.79
N ASP A 107 -1.68 14.70 37.81
CA ASP A 107 -0.46 14.65 38.61
C ASP A 107 -0.81 14.88 40.10
N ALA A 108 -1.73 15.77 40.44
CA ALA A 108 -2.25 15.95 41.80
C ALA A 108 -2.95 14.67 42.36
N LYS A 109 -3.63 13.88 41.50
CA LYS A 109 -4.22 12.59 41.91
C LYS A 109 -3.21 11.46 42.11
N LYS A 110 -1.97 11.62 41.62
CA LYS A 110 -0.87 10.66 41.81
C LYS A 110 -0.08 10.89 43.07
N ASP A 111 -0.02 12.13 43.58
CA ASP A 111 0.72 12.47 44.78
C ASP A 111 0.08 11.97 46.07
N ASP A 112 -1.25 11.69 46.06
CA ASP A 112 -1.95 11.07 47.21
C ASP A 112 -1.56 9.58 47.45
N LYS A 113 -0.66 9.00 46.69
CA LYS A 113 -0.28 7.57 46.80
C LYS A 113 1.19 7.22 46.89
N LYS A 114 2.12 8.17 47.02
CA LYS A 114 3.55 7.84 47.23
C LYS A 114 4.24 8.86 48.11
N GLU A 115 4.67 8.39 49.28
CA GLU A 115 5.67 9.04 50.11
C GLU A 115 7.04 9.12 49.38
N GLU A 116 7.56 10.32 49.42
CA GLU A 116 8.93 10.79 49.33
C GLU A 116 10.00 10.08 48.50
N LYS A 117 10.37 10.76 47.42
CA LYS A 117 11.77 11.05 47.07
C LYS A 117 11.83 12.39 46.30
N PRO A 118 12.74 13.33 46.66
CA PRO A 118 12.86 14.61 45.96
C PRO A 118 13.43 14.33 44.57
N SER A 119 12.58 14.34 43.55
CA SER A 119 13.02 14.30 42.16
C SER A 119 13.27 15.71 41.68
N GLU A 120 14.51 15.98 41.30
CA GLU A 120 14.93 17.16 40.54
C GLU A 120 13.85 17.52 39.50
N LYS A 121 13.48 18.81 39.50
CA LYS A 121 12.63 19.37 38.41
C LYS A 121 13.31 19.13 37.08
N LYS A 122 12.94 18.01 36.45
CA LYS A 122 13.28 17.79 35.04
C LYS A 122 12.53 18.86 34.23
N SER A 123 13.32 19.75 33.63
CA SER A 123 12.86 20.68 32.62
C SER A 123 11.91 19.92 31.65
N GLU A 124 10.83 20.58 31.25
CA GLU A 124 9.92 20.06 30.23
C GLU A 124 10.68 19.90 28.89
N THR A 125 11.48 18.85 28.82
CA THR A 125 12.08 18.42 27.55
C THR A 125 10.98 17.88 26.68
N SER A 126 10.85 18.44 25.49
CA SER A 126 9.95 17.95 24.46
C SER A 126 10.04 16.42 24.42
N ARG A 127 8.92 15.74 24.58
CA ARG A 127 8.88 14.28 24.54
C ARG A 127 9.16 13.82 23.11
N GLN A 128 10.41 13.50 22.84
CA GLN A 128 10.77 12.81 21.62
C GLN A 128 10.32 11.36 21.73
N THR A 129 9.42 10.95 20.86
CA THR A 129 9.06 9.53 20.76
C THR A 129 10.01 8.87 19.76
N ILE A 130 10.87 8.01 20.26
CA ILE A 130 11.76 7.18 19.43
C ILE A 130 11.02 5.86 19.18
N TYR A 131 10.89 5.46 17.93
CA TYR A 131 10.35 4.17 17.56
C TYR A 131 11.21 3.51 16.47
N ASN A 132 11.34 2.20 16.57
CA ASN A 132 12.04 1.40 15.59
C ASN A 132 11.04 0.91 14.53
N VAL A 133 11.40 1.04 13.27
CA VAL A 133 10.62 0.54 12.14
C VAL A 133 11.49 -0.43 11.37
N GLU A 134 11.00 -1.65 11.20
CA GLU A 134 11.60 -2.59 10.27
C GLU A 134 11.25 -2.17 8.84
N THR A 135 12.24 -2.06 8.01
CA THR A 135 12.12 -1.69 6.61
C THR A 135 12.79 -2.74 5.74
N ILE A 136 12.28 -2.87 4.53
CA ILE A 136 12.89 -3.71 3.51
C ILE A 136 13.91 -2.87 2.75
N VAL A 137 15.11 -3.41 2.52
CA VAL A 137 16.17 -2.70 1.80
C VAL A 137 15.81 -2.48 0.34
N PRO A 138 16.26 -1.40 -0.29
CA PRO A 138 16.11 -1.19 -1.72
C PRO A 138 16.73 -2.33 -2.53
N GLY A 139 16.06 -2.74 -3.60
CA GLY A 139 16.50 -3.84 -4.45
C GLY A 139 15.99 -5.22 -4.02
N ALA A 140 15.24 -5.31 -2.92
CA ALA A 140 14.57 -6.54 -2.54
C ALA A 140 13.54 -6.95 -3.60
N MET A 141 13.51 -8.23 -3.92
CA MET A 141 12.59 -8.80 -4.92
C MET A 141 11.50 -9.61 -4.24
N PHE A 142 10.31 -9.58 -4.84
CA PHE A 142 9.16 -10.34 -4.37
C PHE A 142 8.55 -11.15 -5.51
N TYR A 143 8.18 -12.37 -5.19
CA TYR A 143 7.26 -13.15 -6.00
C TYR A 143 5.82 -12.81 -5.62
N HIS A 144 5.02 -12.46 -6.59
CA HIS A 144 3.61 -12.14 -6.41
C HIS A 144 2.79 -12.63 -7.60
N TYR A 145 1.52 -12.95 -7.39
CA TYR A 145 0.62 -13.34 -8.46
C TYR A 145 -0.80 -12.82 -8.24
N ILE A 146 -1.49 -12.61 -9.34
CA ILE A 146 -2.92 -12.30 -9.39
C ILE A 146 -3.56 -13.32 -10.33
N THR A 147 -4.58 -14.02 -9.86
CA THR A 147 -5.32 -14.98 -10.65
C THR A 147 -6.77 -14.53 -10.81
N VAL A 148 -7.30 -14.59 -12.02
CA VAL A 148 -8.71 -14.30 -12.30
C VAL A 148 -9.36 -15.53 -12.93
N ARG A 149 -10.47 -15.96 -12.34
CA ARG A 149 -11.18 -17.15 -12.80
C ARG A 149 -12.08 -16.81 -13.98
N LYS A 150 -11.85 -17.45 -15.15
CA LYS A 150 -12.65 -17.26 -16.38
C LYS A 150 -12.91 -15.77 -16.66
N PRO A 151 -11.87 -14.97 -16.87
CA PRO A 151 -12.02 -13.54 -17.10
C PRO A 151 -12.65 -13.30 -18.47
N ARG A 152 -13.45 -12.24 -18.55
CA ARG A 152 -13.83 -11.61 -19.83
C ARG A 152 -12.73 -10.63 -20.22
N SER A 153 -12.64 -10.29 -21.51
CA SER A 153 -11.68 -9.28 -22.00
C SER A 153 -11.77 -7.97 -21.21
N LEU A 154 -12.98 -7.45 -20.98
CA LEU A 154 -13.22 -6.26 -20.16
C LEU A 154 -12.67 -6.37 -18.74
N GLU A 155 -12.69 -7.55 -18.12
CA GLU A 155 -12.18 -7.78 -16.78
C GLU A 155 -10.64 -7.80 -16.76
N ILE A 156 -10.01 -8.33 -17.78
CA ILE A 156 -8.56 -8.25 -18.01
C ILE A 156 -8.18 -6.78 -18.18
N GLY A 157 -8.88 -6.05 -19.03
CA GLY A 157 -8.66 -4.62 -19.26
C GLY A 157 -8.81 -3.78 -18.00
N ALA A 158 -9.78 -4.11 -17.14
CA ALA A 158 -9.95 -3.41 -15.85
C ALA A 158 -8.77 -3.61 -14.91
N LEU A 159 -8.17 -4.80 -14.85
CA LEU A 159 -6.95 -5.04 -14.07
C LEU A 159 -5.75 -4.29 -14.65
N LEU A 160 -5.60 -4.32 -15.97
CA LEU A 160 -4.55 -3.55 -16.66
C LEU A 160 -4.72 -2.05 -16.44
N GLY A 161 -5.95 -1.55 -16.49
CA GLY A 161 -6.28 -0.16 -16.18
C GLY A 161 -5.96 0.24 -14.74
N ALA A 162 -6.19 -0.68 -13.78
CA ALA A 162 -5.81 -0.48 -12.38
C ALA A 162 -4.29 -0.40 -12.21
N LEU A 163 -3.52 -1.28 -12.86
CA LEU A 163 -2.05 -1.25 -12.84
C LEU A 163 -1.52 0.02 -13.52
N ARG A 164 -2.12 0.43 -14.63
CA ARG A 164 -1.80 1.70 -15.29
C ARG A 164 -2.06 2.90 -14.38
N ARG A 165 -3.16 2.90 -13.63
CA ARG A 165 -3.44 3.97 -12.67
C ARG A 165 -2.46 3.95 -11.50
N PHE A 166 -2.09 2.76 -11.03
CA PHE A 166 -1.10 2.57 -9.97
C PHE A 166 0.30 3.08 -10.38
N SER A 167 0.67 3.01 -11.67
CA SER A 167 1.98 3.46 -12.14
C SER A 167 2.25 4.95 -11.92
N ALA A 168 1.20 5.77 -11.76
CA ALA A 168 1.35 7.19 -11.47
C ALA A 168 1.91 7.45 -10.06
N ASP A 169 1.61 6.55 -9.11
CA ASP A 169 2.07 6.63 -7.72
C ASP A 169 2.35 5.21 -7.18
N PRO A 170 3.45 4.56 -7.63
CA PRO A 170 3.71 3.13 -7.45
C PRO A 170 4.33 2.84 -6.07
N PHE A 171 3.62 3.22 -5.01
CA PHE A 171 4.04 3.01 -3.62
C PHE A 171 3.13 2.02 -2.89
N ILE A 172 3.74 1.16 -2.08
CA ILE A 172 3.04 0.25 -1.18
C ILE A 172 3.53 0.42 0.26
N GLY A 173 2.68 0.07 1.22
CA GLY A 173 3.00 0.15 2.64
C GLY A 173 2.95 1.57 3.20
N GLY A 174 3.67 1.79 4.30
CA GLY A 174 3.69 3.06 5.02
C GLY A 174 4.90 3.92 4.70
N GLY A 175 4.76 5.25 4.88
CA GLY A 175 5.88 6.17 4.77
C GLY A 175 6.22 6.61 3.35
N SER A 176 5.29 6.51 2.39
CA SER A 176 5.48 6.97 1.01
C SER A 176 5.89 8.45 0.92
N ASN A 177 5.40 9.30 1.83
CA ASN A 177 5.82 10.70 1.96
C ASN A 177 7.31 10.87 2.35
N ARG A 178 7.98 9.79 2.76
CA ARG A 178 9.41 9.73 3.07
C ARG A 178 10.21 8.96 2.03
N GLY A 179 9.57 8.58 0.91
CA GLY A 179 10.18 7.81 -0.16
C GLY A 179 10.25 6.29 0.09
N TYR A 180 9.54 5.77 1.10
CA TYR A 180 9.46 4.32 1.32
C TYR A 180 8.40 3.68 0.44
N GLY A 181 8.66 2.44 0.05
CA GLY A 181 7.68 1.58 -0.60
C GLY A 181 7.52 1.80 -2.09
N GLU A 182 8.37 2.57 -2.76
CA GLU A 182 8.37 2.62 -4.22
C GLU A 182 8.72 1.24 -4.78
N ILE A 183 7.89 0.75 -5.70
CA ILE A 183 8.07 -0.57 -6.32
C ILE A 183 8.08 -0.50 -7.83
N SER A 184 8.78 -1.47 -8.43
CA SER A 184 8.67 -1.81 -9.84
C SER A 184 7.99 -3.16 -9.97
N ILE A 185 7.12 -3.32 -10.96
CA ILE A 185 6.40 -4.57 -11.23
C ILE A 185 6.76 -5.04 -12.63
N ASN A 186 7.00 -6.34 -12.74
CA ASN A 186 7.11 -7.04 -14.02
C ASN A 186 6.31 -8.34 -13.91
N TYR A 187 5.16 -8.40 -14.59
CA TYR A 187 4.29 -9.55 -14.59
C TYR A 187 4.29 -10.23 -15.96
N ASP A 188 4.48 -11.54 -15.94
CA ASP A 188 4.08 -12.39 -17.07
C ASP A 188 2.58 -12.61 -16.99
N VAL A 189 1.87 -12.34 -18.07
CA VAL A 189 0.44 -12.59 -18.18
C VAL A 189 0.21 -13.88 -18.95
N SER A 190 -0.45 -14.84 -18.31
CA SER A 190 -0.78 -16.12 -18.91
C SER A 190 -2.29 -16.31 -18.99
N ILE A 191 -2.76 -16.88 -20.10
CA ILE A 191 -4.14 -17.35 -20.32
C ILE A 191 -4.07 -18.82 -20.64
N ASP A 192 -4.79 -19.65 -19.89
CA ASP A 192 -4.78 -21.12 -20.05
C ASP A 192 -3.35 -21.71 -20.07
N ASP A 193 -2.50 -21.24 -19.15
CA ASP A 193 -1.09 -21.62 -18.97
C ASP A 193 -0.12 -21.16 -20.10
N GLU A 194 -0.61 -20.49 -21.14
CA GLU A 194 0.23 -19.89 -22.16
C GLU A 194 0.52 -18.42 -21.85
N VAL A 195 1.79 -18.02 -21.91
CA VAL A 195 2.19 -16.61 -21.72
C VAL A 195 1.79 -15.81 -22.96
N VAL A 196 0.87 -14.87 -22.77
CA VAL A 196 0.35 -14.01 -23.85
C VAL A 196 1.03 -12.65 -23.92
N GLY A 197 1.71 -12.24 -22.87
CA GLY A 197 2.42 -10.97 -22.84
C GLY A 197 3.03 -10.66 -21.49
N THR A 198 3.62 -9.48 -21.37
CA THR A 198 4.17 -8.95 -20.11
C THR A 198 3.60 -7.57 -19.80
N VAL A 199 3.53 -7.27 -18.51
CA VAL A 199 3.07 -5.97 -18.00
C VAL A 199 4.12 -5.42 -17.06
N LYS A 200 4.59 -4.21 -17.35
CA LYS A 200 5.58 -3.51 -16.53
C LYS A 200 4.99 -2.24 -15.94
N VAL A 201 5.26 -2.02 -14.67
CA VAL A 201 4.88 -0.81 -13.94
C VAL A 201 6.12 -0.24 -13.29
N ASN A 202 6.37 1.05 -13.52
CA ASN A 202 7.51 1.77 -12.93
C ASN A 202 8.86 1.13 -13.22
N ASP A 203 9.05 0.58 -14.41
CA ASP A 203 10.34 0.02 -14.82
C ASP A 203 11.41 1.12 -14.79
N ASN A 204 12.54 0.84 -14.12
CA ASN A 204 13.63 1.80 -13.91
C ASN A 204 13.19 3.15 -13.27
N SER A 205 12.21 3.13 -12.37
CA SER A 205 11.67 4.31 -11.66
C SER A 205 11.15 5.43 -12.59
N ASN A 206 10.67 5.06 -13.77
CA ASN A 206 10.14 6.01 -14.76
C ASN A 206 8.63 6.32 -14.60
N ARG A 207 7.95 5.65 -13.64
CA ARG A 207 6.51 5.78 -13.37
C ARG A 207 5.63 5.56 -14.60
N LYS A 208 6.08 4.69 -15.51
CA LYS A 208 5.34 4.33 -16.71
C LYS A 208 4.67 2.96 -16.55
N PHE A 209 3.68 2.77 -17.36
CA PHE A 209 2.97 1.52 -17.56
C PHE A 209 3.20 1.08 -19.00
N ASP A 210 3.73 -0.11 -19.17
CA ASP A 210 4.01 -0.69 -20.49
C ASP A 210 3.39 -2.09 -20.59
N ILE A 211 2.86 -2.40 -21.76
CA ILE A 211 2.37 -3.73 -22.13
C ILE A 211 3.17 -4.21 -23.34
N ASP A 212 3.63 -5.45 -23.28
CA ASP A 212 4.23 -6.16 -24.41
C ASP A 212 3.39 -7.39 -24.71
N ASP A 213 2.64 -7.33 -25.79
CA ASP A 213 1.81 -8.44 -26.29
C ASP A 213 2.69 -9.40 -27.10
N LEU A 214 2.84 -10.65 -26.63
CA LEU A 214 3.63 -11.70 -27.28
C LEU A 214 2.79 -12.51 -28.28
N SER A 215 1.48 -12.59 -28.06
CA SER A 215 0.53 -13.42 -28.83
C SER A 215 -0.57 -12.56 -29.45
N GLY A 216 -0.19 -11.62 -30.31
CA GLY A 216 -1.16 -10.71 -30.95
C GLY A 216 -1.42 -9.44 -30.16
N THR A 217 -2.67 -9.03 -29.96
CA THR A 217 -3.08 -7.76 -29.34
C THR A 217 -4.02 -7.97 -28.15
N VAL A 218 -3.97 -9.16 -27.52
CA VAL A 218 -4.96 -9.57 -26.50
C VAL A 218 -5.01 -8.62 -25.33
N LEU A 219 -3.86 -8.19 -24.80
CA LEU A 219 -3.80 -7.29 -23.65
C LEU A 219 -4.12 -5.85 -24.04
N SER A 220 -3.61 -5.40 -25.16
CA SER A 220 -3.86 -4.07 -25.70
C SER A 220 -5.34 -3.88 -26.08
N ASP A 221 -5.96 -4.88 -26.69
CA ASP A 221 -7.39 -4.86 -27.05
C ASP A 221 -8.27 -4.87 -25.78
N ALA A 222 -7.92 -5.69 -24.79
CA ALA A 222 -8.63 -5.72 -23.51
C ALA A 222 -8.56 -4.36 -22.78
N LEU A 223 -7.42 -3.71 -22.80
CA LEU A 223 -7.25 -2.39 -22.22
C LEU A 223 -8.07 -1.33 -22.97
N ALA A 224 -8.08 -1.38 -24.30
CA ALA A 224 -8.88 -0.47 -25.14
C ALA A 224 -10.38 -0.66 -24.90
N GLU A 225 -10.84 -1.91 -24.75
CA GLU A 225 -12.24 -2.23 -24.40
C GLU A 225 -12.62 -1.62 -23.04
N TYR A 226 -11.73 -1.71 -22.06
CA TYR A 226 -11.93 -1.11 -20.75
C TYR A 226 -11.96 0.43 -20.81
N ASP A 227 -11.09 1.05 -21.58
CA ASP A 227 -11.07 2.51 -21.74
C ASP A 227 -12.40 2.99 -22.34
N ASN A 228 -12.88 2.32 -23.39
CA ASN A 228 -14.17 2.62 -23.97
C ASN A 228 -15.34 2.39 -22.98
N TYR A 229 -15.26 1.34 -22.16
CA TYR A 229 -16.26 1.10 -21.12
C TYR A 229 -16.30 2.24 -20.10
N ILE A 230 -15.14 2.73 -19.61
CA ILE A 230 -15.06 3.83 -18.63
C ILE A 230 -15.58 5.14 -19.22
N GLU A 231 -15.29 5.44 -20.49
CA GLU A 231 -15.78 6.65 -21.15
C GLU A 231 -17.31 6.68 -21.28
N ASN A 232 -17.93 5.51 -21.41
CA ASN A 232 -19.37 5.36 -21.64
C ASN A 232 -20.15 4.85 -20.42
N ILE A 233 -19.50 4.74 -19.25
CA ILE A 233 -20.12 4.18 -18.05
C ILE A 233 -21.28 5.05 -17.56
N THR A 234 -22.40 4.41 -17.21
CA THR A 234 -23.57 5.09 -16.66
C THR A 234 -23.68 4.88 -15.15
N ALA A 235 -24.41 5.78 -14.48
CA ALA A 235 -24.66 5.65 -13.05
C ALA A 235 -25.35 4.33 -12.67
N GLU A 236 -26.20 3.81 -13.56
CA GLU A 236 -26.90 2.51 -13.35
C GLU A 236 -25.95 1.30 -13.39
N GLN A 237 -24.82 1.41 -14.11
CA GLN A 237 -23.81 0.34 -14.17
C GLN A 237 -22.88 0.34 -12.93
N VAL A 238 -22.82 1.46 -12.23
CA VAL A 238 -21.98 1.61 -11.00
C VAL A 238 -22.80 1.36 -9.73
N ALA A 239 -24.10 1.66 -9.78
CA ALA A 239 -24.99 1.44 -8.64
C ALA A 239 -25.13 -0.06 -8.32
N ILE A 240 -24.97 -0.43 -7.05
CA ILE A 240 -25.13 -1.80 -6.52
C ILE A 240 -26.48 -1.90 -5.81
#